data_4a0b48ea0e132288632e4cdf476c81b4
#
_entry.id   4a0b48ea0e132288632e4cdf476c81b4
#
_cell.length_a   1.000
_cell.length_b   1.000
_cell.length_c   1.000
_cell.angle_alpha   90.00
_cell.angle_beta   90.00
_cell.angle_gamma   90.00
#
_symmetry.space_group_name_H-M   'P 1'
#
loop_
_entity.id
_entity.type
_entity.pdbx_description
1 polymer ?
#
loop_
_entity_poly.entity_id
_entity_poly.type
_entity_poly.pdbx_seq_one_letter_code
_entity_poly.pdbx_strand_id
1 'polypeptide(L)'
;MRYDVLIPRHFVIAIAVLLIAALGLSLYVWHMRSTVASTPVASSDTRPLAPPVAGPTERVTLFVAHDEDGTLRATSAQIPLPSGRQQRAEELLRSLLSRYLEKSSSHVLGSGADIRSVFLVDPGEAVIDLNSAFADTHRSGVLVEELTVASLIHTISANTPGILKVKILVNGKERDTLAGHADLSAFYDVTAVNQLATQLQ
;
A
#
# COMPACT_ATOMS: atom_id res chain seq x y z
N MET A 1 -53.62 -10.65 -48.30
CA MET A 1 -54.04 -10.05 -47.06
C MET A 1 -52.88 -9.07 -46.58
N ARG A 2 -53.10 -7.78 -46.71
CA ARG A 2 -52.16 -6.77 -46.15
C ARG A 2 -52.59 -6.46 -44.73
N TYR A 3 -51.77 -6.79 -43.79
CA TYR A 3 -51.99 -6.37 -42.40
C TYR A 3 -51.40 -4.97 -42.22
N ASP A 4 -52.26 -3.97 -42.29
CA ASP A 4 -51.89 -2.59 -41.90
C ASP A 4 -51.80 -2.54 -40.37
N VAL A 5 -50.58 -2.71 -39.85
CA VAL A 5 -50.28 -2.55 -38.41
C VAL A 5 -50.30 -1.06 -38.10
N LEU A 6 -51.46 -0.57 -37.66
CA LEU A 6 -51.60 0.80 -37.12
C LEU A 6 -50.84 0.92 -35.80
N ILE A 7 -49.61 1.43 -35.88
CA ILE A 7 -48.80 1.71 -34.71
C ILE A 7 -49.43 2.89 -33.93
N PRO A 8 -49.82 2.72 -32.67
CA PRO A 8 -50.49 3.77 -31.91
C PRO A 8 -49.52 4.97 -31.72
N ARG A 9 -50.04 6.20 -31.87
CA ARG A 9 -49.28 7.46 -31.86
C ARG A 9 -48.39 7.62 -30.62
N HIS A 10 -48.80 7.11 -29.46
CA HIS A 10 -47.99 7.14 -28.22
C HIS A 10 -46.73 6.27 -28.33
N PHE A 11 -46.72 5.19 -29.07
CA PHE A 11 -45.54 4.37 -29.32
C PHE A 11 -44.51 5.10 -30.20
N VAL A 12 -44.97 5.82 -31.21
CA VAL A 12 -44.09 6.64 -32.06
C VAL A 12 -43.47 7.76 -31.27
N ILE A 13 -44.24 8.42 -30.41
CA ILE A 13 -43.76 9.49 -29.51
C ILE A 13 -42.73 8.92 -28.51
N ALA A 14 -42.99 7.77 -27.89
CA ALA A 14 -42.06 7.15 -26.95
C ALA A 14 -40.72 6.78 -27.59
N ILE A 15 -40.75 6.24 -28.82
CA ILE A 15 -39.54 5.92 -29.59
C ILE A 15 -38.76 7.20 -29.93
N ALA A 16 -39.47 8.26 -30.36
CA ALA A 16 -38.82 9.54 -30.67
C ALA A 16 -38.11 10.14 -29.45
N VAL A 17 -38.73 10.11 -28.27
CA VAL A 17 -38.14 10.59 -27.01
C VAL A 17 -36.91 9.77 -26.64
N LEU A 18 -36.98 8.43 -26.78
CA LEU A 18 -35.83 7.54 -26.49
C LEU A 18 -34.66 7.80 -27.45
N LEU A 19 -34.94 8.03 -28.74
CA LEU A 19 -33.87 8.36 -29.69
C LEU A 19 -33.22 9.72 -29.41
N ILE A 20 -34.00 10.74 -29.03
CA ILE A 20 -33.46 12.06 -28.64
C ILE A 20 -32.60 11.92 -27.37
N ALA A 21 -33.03 11.16 -26.37
CA ALA A 21 -32.25 10.91 -25.16
C ALA A 21 -30.94 10.18 -25.45
N ALA A 22 -30.97 9.14 -26.31
CA ALA A 22 -29.78 8.41 -26.71
C ALA A 22 -28.80 9.27 -27.51
N LEU A 23 -29.29 10.14 -28.38
CA LEU A 23 -28.47 11.11 -29.13
C LEU A 23 -27.81 12.15 -28.18
N GLY A 24 -28.58 12.67 -27.22
CA GLY A 24 -28.06 13.58 -26.20
C GLY A 24 -26.96 12.96 -25.34
N LEU A 25 -27.15 11.71 -24.90
CA LEU A 25 -26.15 10.97 -24.13
C LEU A 25 -24.88 10.70 -24.96
N SER A 26 -25.06 10.34 -26.23
CA SER A 26 -23.94 10.09 -27.15
C SER A 26 -23.12 11.36 -27.39
N LEU A 27 -23.76 12.51 -27.61
CA LEU A 27 -23.08 13.80 -27.74
C LEU A 27 -22.39 14.22 -26.44
N TYR A 28 -23.00 13.96 -25.30
CA TYR A 28 -22.40 14.26 -23.99
C TYR A 28 -21.13 13.45 -23.75
N VAL A 29 -21.18 12.13 -24.01
CA VAL A 29 -20.00 11.24 -23.89
C VAL A 29 -18.91 11.65 -24.89
N TRP A 30 -19.28 12.01 -26.11
CA TRP A 30 -18.33 12.46 -27.13
C TRP A 30 -17.67 13.77 -26.72
N HIS A 31 -18.43 14.72 -26.15
CA HIS A 31 -17.92 15.99 -25.63
C HIS A 31 -16.97 15.76 -24.44
N MET A 32 -17.31 14.87 -23.50
CA MET A 32 -16.41 14.50 -22.40
C MET A 32 -15.11 13.86 -22.92
N ARG A 33 -15.18 12.98 -23.91
CA ARG A 33 -13.98 12.38 -24.50
C ARG A 33 -13.10 13.38 -25.24
N SER A 34 -13.69 14.37 -25.91
CA SER A 34 -12.91 15.41 -26.61
C SER A 34 -12.23 16.37 -25.65
N THR A 35 -12.80 16.65 -24.47
CA THR A 35 -12.14 17.47 -23.44
C THR A 35 -10.98 16.75 -22.75
N VAL A 36 -11.05 15.43 -22.60
CA VAL A 36 -9.94 14.62 -22.03
C VAL A 36 -8.80 14.43 -23.05
N ALA A 37 -9.13 14.37 -24.34
CA ALA A 37 -8.11 14.23 -25.40
C ALA A 37 -7.35 15.53 -25.72
N SER A 38 -7.75 16.67 -25.15
CA SER A 38 -7.14 17.98 -25.39
C SER A 38 -6.12 18.40 -24.35
N THR A 39 -5.71 17.50 -23.43
CA THR A 39 -4.49 17.76 -22.65
C THR A 39 -3.31 17.64 -23.62
N PRO A 40 -2.60 18.75 -23.93
CA PRO A 40 -1.43 18.64 -24.76
C PRO A 40 -0.46 17.72 -24.02
N VAL A 41 -0.13 16.57 -24.63
CA VAL A 41 1.06 15.83 -24.25
C VAL A 41 2.18 16.85 -24.39
N ALA A 42 2.67 17.34 -23.26
CA ALA A 42 3.79 18.25 -23.21
C ALA A 42 4.87 17.62 -24.10
N SER A 43 5.21 18.34 -25.17
CA SER A 43 6.31 18.01 -26.05
C SER A 43 7.46 17.57 -25.16
N SER A 44 7.97 16.38 -25.38
CA SER A 44 9.16 15.85 -24.70
C SER A 44 10.26 16.89 -24.90
N ASP A 45 10.35 17.82 -23.95
CA ASP A 45 11.46 18.76 -23.87
C ASP A 45 12.70 17.89 -23.63
N THR A 46 13.50 17.74 -24.67
CA THR A 46 14.74 16.96 -24.67
C THR A 46 15.85 17.68 -23.92
N ARG A 47 15.49 18.56 -22.98
CA ARG A 47 16.49 19.07 -22.03
C ARG A 47 16.91 17.93 -21.15
N PRO A 48 18.23 17.72 -20.95
CA PRO A 48 18.69 16.78 -19.94
C PRO A 48 18.02 17.18 -18.63
N LEU A 49 17.15 16.31 -18.11
CA LEU A 49 16.64 16.45 -16.75
C LEU A 49 17.86 16.53 -15.84
N ALA A 50 18.03 17.67 -15.18
CA ALA A 50 19.00 17.76 -14.11
C ALA A 50 18.77 16.55 -13.19
N PRO A 51 19.82 15.84 -12.75
CA PRO A 51 19.65 14.73 -11.85
C PRO A 51 18.79 15.19 -10.68
N PRO A 52 17.83 14.37 -10.22
CA PRO A 52 16.94 14.76 -9.14
C PRO A 52 17.82 15.26 -7.98
N VAL A 53 17.60 16.51 -7.57
CA VAL A 53 18.29 17.06 -6.41
C VAL A 53 17.88 16.15 -5.26
N ALA A 54 18.85 15.39 -4.74
CA ALA A 54 18.60 14.53 -3.59
C ALA A 54 18.09 15.44 -2.47
N GLY A 55 16.83 15.30 -2.12
CA GLY A 55 16.23 16.00 -0.98
C GLY A 55 16.96 15.64 0.31
N PRO A 56 16.75 16.36 1.40
CA PRO A 56 17.34 16.01 2.68
C PRO A 56 16.96 14.57 3.05
N THR A 57 17.93 13.80 3.51
CA THR A 57 17.76 12.42 3.97
C THR A 57 18.04 12.31 5.45
N GLU A 58 17.45 11.31 6.08
CA GLU A 58 17.67 10.97 7.49
C GLU A 58 18.27 9.57 7.60
N ARG A 59 19.20 9.39 8.52
CA ARG A 59 19.72 8.06 8.87
C ARG A 59 18.78 7.39 9.85
N VAL A 60 18.36 6.17 9.55
CA VAL A 60 17.47 5.35 10.36
C VAL A 60 18.07 3.97 10.60
N THR A 61 17.56 3.25 11.59
CA THR A 61 17.93 1.87 11.86
C THR A 61 16.78 0.96 11.47
N LEU A 62 17.02 0.06 10.53
CA LEU A 62 16.09 -0.99 10.14
C LEU A 62 16.46 -2.29 10.86
N PHE A 63 15.47 -3.02 11.35
CA PHE A 63 15.68 -4.35 11.95
C PHE A 63 15.25 -5.40 10.93
N VAL A 64 16.24 -5.92 10.20
CA VAL A 64 16.03 -6.84 9.07
C VAL A 64 15.99 -8.27 9.57
N ALA A 65 14.95 -9.01 9.19
CA ALA A 65 14.79 -10.42 9.48
C ALA A 65 15.77 -11.30 8.70
N HIS A 66 16.30 -12.32 9.36
CA HIS A 66 17.16 -13.36 8.80
C HIS A 66 16.57 -14.72 9.10
N ASP A 67 15.96 -15.35 8.09
CA ASP A 67 15.23 -16.61 8.28
C ASP A 67 16.10 -17.79 8.67
N GLU A 68 17.34 -17.84 8.16
CA GLU A 68 18.27 -18.94 8.41
C GLU A 68 18.67 -19.04 9.90
N ASP A 69 18.89 -17.87 10.50
CA ASP A 69 19.34 -17.77 11.89
C ASP A 69 18.15 -17.56 12.85
N GLY A 70 16.97 -17.22 12.33
CA GLY A 70 15.82 -16.82 13.14
C GLY A 70 16.04 -15.51 13.90
N THR A 71 16.81 -14.56 13.32
CA THR A 71 17.24 -13.35 14.02
C THR A 71 16.78 -12.06 13.31
N LEU A 72 16.78 -10.95 14.09
CA LEU A 72 16.66 -9.59 13.58
C LEU A 72 18.01 -8.91 13.65
N ARG A 73 18.49 -8.32 12.56
CA ARG A 73 19.75 -7.60 12.52
C ARG A 73 19.55 -6.12 12.25
N ALA A 74 20.15 -5.29 13.11
CA ALA A 74 20.13 -3.84 12.95
C ALA A 74 20.97 -3.40 11.74
N THR A 75 20.37 -2.66 10.80
CA THR A 75 21.03 -2.16 9.59
C THR A 75 20.74 -0.67 9.43
N SER A 76 21.77 0.15 9.21
CA SER A 76 21.59 1.56 8.88
C SER A 76 21.08 1.74 7.46
N ALA A 77 20.10 2.65 7.29
CA ALA A 77 19.60 3.08 5.99
C ALA A 77 19.46 4.60 5.94
N GLN A 78 19.36 5.13 4.71
CA GLN A 78 19.04 6.53 4.46
C GLN A 78 17.63 6.57 3.88
N ILE A 79 16.72 7.30 4.48
CA ILE A 79 15.38 7.52 3.94
C ILE A 79 15.20 9.00 3.56
N PRO A 80 14.34 9.34 2.59
CA PRO A 80 13.91 10.72 2.38
C PRO A 80 13.36 11.29 3.69
N LEU A 81 13.62 12.56 3.96
CA LEU A 81 13.07 13.26 5.13
C LEU A 81 11.77 13.98 4.73
N PRO A 82 10.61 13.32 4.84
CA PRO A 82 9.33 13.94 4.55
C PRO A 82 8.91 14.91 5.65
N SER A 83 7.99 15.82 5.32
CA SER A 83 7.55 16.88 6.23
C SER A 83 6.63 16.40 7.37
N GLY A 84 6.07 15.19 7.28
CA GLY A 84 5.08 14.65 8.22
C GLY A 84 5.53 13.37 8.92
N ARG A 85 5.17 13.21 10.21
CA ARG A 85 5.46 12.01 11.01
C ARG A 85 4.92 10.72 10.36
N GLN A 86 3.71 10.78 9.82
CA GLN A 86 3.08 9.64 9.18
C GLN A 86 3.80 9.23 7.90
N GLN A 87 4.10 10.19 7.00
CA GLN A 87 4.86 9.92 5.78
C GLN A 87 6.26 9.36 6.10
N ARG A 88 6.90 9.88 7.16
CA ARG A 88 8.18 9.37 7.63
C ARG A 88 8.08 7.90 8.05
N ALA A 89 7.02 7.53 8.77
CA ALA A 89 6.79 6.14 9.17
C ALA A 89 6.54 5.22 7.95
N GLU A 90 5.83 5.70 6.95
CA GLU A 90 5.63 4.98 5.68
C GLU A 90 6.94 4.77 4.92
N GLU A 91 7.76 5.81 4.74
CA GLU A 91 9.07 5.71 4.07
C GLU A 91 10.03 4.79 4.81
N LEU A 92 10.00 4.81 6.15
CA LEU A 92 10.76 3.91 6.99
C LEU A 92 10.43 2.45 6.71
N LEU A 93 9.14 2.09 6.72
CA LEU A 93 8.71 0.72 6.48
C LEU A 93 8.86 0.31 5.00
N ARG A 94 8.68 1.23 4.04
CA ARG A 94 9.00 0.95 2.63
C ARG A 94 10.49 0.70 2.41
N SER A 95 11.36 1.42 3.13
CA SER A 95 12.80 1.16 3.11
C SER A 95 13.15 -0.23 3.65
N LEU A 96 12.48 -0.68 4.72
CA LEU A 96 12.61 -2.05 5.21
C LEU A 96 12.11 -3.06 4.18
N LEU A 97 10.93 -2.82 3.62
CA LEU A 97 10.32 -3.70 2.61
C LEU A 97 11.21 -3.84 1.36
N SER A 98 11.89 -2.78 0.94
CA SER A 98 12.80 -2.83 -0.21
C SER A 98 13.92 -3.86 -0.02
N ARG A 99 14.38 -4.07 1.24
CA ARG A 99 15.37 -5.11 1.57
C ARG A 99 14.82 -6.52 1.37
N TYR A 100 13.54 -6.71 1.66
CA TYR A 100 12.86 -8.00 1.53
C TYR A 100 12.50 -8.34 0.08
N LEU A 101 12.37 -7.35 -0.78
CA LEU A 101 12.10 -7.52 -2.20
C LEU A 101 13.37 -7.73 -3.04
N GLU A 102 14.56 -7.54 -2.46
CA GLU A 102 15.83 -7.86 -3.12
C GLU A 102 15.97 -9.37 -3.31
N LYS A 103 16.49 -9.80 -4.47
CA LYS A 103 16.72 -11.23 -4.76
C LYS A 103 17.70 -11.92 -3.80
N SER A 104 18.59 -11.15 -3.19
CA SER A 104 19.59 -11.61 -2.21
C SER A 104 19.11 -11.49 -0.78
N SER A 105 17.84 -11.20 -0.54
CA SER A 105 17.29 -11.03 0.79
C SER A 105 17.40 -12.32 1.60
N SER A 106 17.78 -12.19 2.87
CA SER A 106 17.72 -13.28 3.87
C SER A 106 16.30 -13.57 4.36
N HIS A 107 15.34 -12.71 4.00
CA HIS A 107 13.91 -12.81 4.31
C HIS A 107 13.13 -12.35 3.08
N VAL A 108 12.80 -13.29 2.19
CA VAL A 108 12.22 -12.97 0.89
C VAL A 108 10.71 -12.84 0.99
N LEU A 109 10.19 -11.69 0.59
CA LEU A 109 8.76 -11.48 0.36
C LEU A 109 8.41 -11.63 -1.11
N GLY A 110 7.16 -11.99 -1.36
CA GLY A 110 6.63 -12.13 -2.70
C GLY A 110 6.58 -10.81 -3.47
N SER A 111 6.68 -10.92 -4.79
CA SER A 111 6.58 -9.75 -5.67
C SER A 111 5.22 -9.06 -5.54
N GLY A 112 5.23 -7.73 -5.49
CA GLY A 112 4.03 -6.92 -5.33
C GLY A 112 3.63 -6.67 -3.88
N ALA A 113 4.35 -7.22 -2.87
CA ALA A 113 4.18 -6.83 -1.48
C ALA A 113 4.45 -5.33 -1.30
N ASP A 114 3.57 -4.62 -0.62
CA ASP A 114 3.69 -3.17 -0.38
C ASP A 114 3.04 -2.74 0.93
N ILE A 115 3.54 -1.63 1.48
CA ILE A 115 2.93 -0.89 2.60
C ILE A 115 1.98 0.14 2.00
N ARG A 116 0.69 -0.01 2.21
CA ARG A 116 -0.33 0.91 1.71
C ARG A 116 -0.30 2.24 2.45
N SER A 117 -0.28 2.16 3.77
CA SER A 117 -0.24 3.34 4.65
C SER A 117 0.16 2.97 6.06
N VAL A 118 0.61 3.99 6.81
CA VAL A 118 0.87 3.89 8.24
C VAL A 118 0.13 5.03 8.92
N PHE A 119 -0.74 4.71 9.86
CA PHE A 119 -1.46 5.71 10.66
C PHE A 119 -0.85 5.76 12.05
N LEU A 120 -0.49 6.96 12.49
CA LEU A 120 -0.04 7.22 13.86
C LEU A 120 -1.19 7.87 14.61
N VAL A 121 -1.71 7.17 15.61
CA VAL A 121 -2.87 7.58 16.41
C VAL A 121 -2.41 7.85 17.84
N ASP A 122 -2.67 9.05 18.34
CA ASP A 122 -2.37 9.38 19.72
C ASP A 122 -3.40 8.74 20.69
N PRO A 123 -3.02 8.27 21.85
CA PRO A 123 -1.70 8.30 22.47
C PRO A 123 -0.87 7.00 22.26
N GLY A 124 -0.04 6.96 21.24
CA GLY A 124 0.98 5.90 21.13
C GLY A 124 0.54 4.64 20.38
N GLU A 125 -0.45 4.74 19.49
CA GLU A 125 -0.86 3.65 18.62
C GLU A 125 -0.37 3.87 17.18
N ALA A 126 0.06 2.80 16.54
CA ALA A 126 0.35 2.79 15.10
C ALA A 126 -0.48 1.69 14.43
N VAL A 127 -1.02 2.00 13.26
CA VAL A 127 -1.72 1.04 12.40
C VAL A 127 -0.97 0.94 11.09
N ILE A 128 -0.48 -0.25 10.76
CA ILE A 128 0.23 -0.55 9.52
C ILE A 128 -0.74 -1.26 8.59
N ASP A 129 -1.06 -0.66 7.45
CA ASP A 129 -1.91 -1.28 6.43
C ASP A 129 -1.04 -1.85 5.30
N LEU A 130 -1.03 -3.17 5.21
CA LEU A 130 -0.36 -3.94 4.17
C LEU A 130 -1.30 -4.16 2.98
N ASN A 131 -0.75 -4.35 1.77
CA ASN A 131 -1.58 -4.80 0.67
C ASN A 131 -1.84 -6.32 0.72
N SER A 132 -2.80 -6.82 -0.07
CA SER A 132 -3.12 -8.25 -0.10
C SER A 132 -1.94 -9.08 -0.60
N ALA A 133 -1.14 -8.59 -1.56
CA ALA A 133 0.01 -9.30 -2.07
C ALA A 133 1.05 -9.58 -0.98
N PHE A 134 1.22 -8.67 -0.01
CA PHE A 134 2.11 -8.90 1.13
C PHE A 134 1.72 -10.16 1.91
N ALA A 135 0.44 -10.32 2.23
CA ALA A 135 -0.05 -11.45 3.02
C ALA A 135 -0.23 -12.73 2.17
N ASP A 136 -0.75 -12.60 0.95
CA ASP A 136 -1.11 -13.73 0.10
C ASP A 136 0.10 -14.42 -0.56
N THR A 137 1.21 -13.69 -0.72
CA THR A 137 2.47 -14.22 -1.25
C THR A 137 3.52 -14.47 -0.17
N HIS A 138 3.19 -14.20 1.10
CA HIS A 138 4.09 -14.44 2.22
C HIS A 138 4.33 -15.95 2.40
N ARG A 139 5.58 -16.32 2.65
CA ARG A 139 5.91 -17.71 2.99
C ARG A 139 5.30 -18.07 4.34
N SER A 140 4.42 -19.08 4.37
CA SER A 140 3.81 -19.56 5.60
C SER A 140 4.82 -20.25 6.49
N GLY A 141 4.76 -19.99 7.79
CA GLY A 141 5.59 -20.60 8.82
C GLY A 141 5.67 -19.74 10.07
N VAL A 142 5.58 -20.37 11.24
CA VAL A 142 5.54 -19.68 12.54
C VAL A 142 6.68 -18.66 12.66
N LEU A 143 7.91 -19.12 12.56
CA LEU A 143 9.09 -18.27 12.74
C LEU A 143 9.18 -17.15 11.69
N VAL A 144 8.91 -17.46 10.42
CA VAL A 144 9.05 -16.49 9.32
C VAL A 144 8.02 -15.37 9.44
N GLU A 145 6.78 -15.73 9.77
CA GLU A 145 5.71 -14.73 9.97
C GLU A 145 5.96 -13.89 11.23
N GLU A 146 6.41 -14.48 12.33
CA GLU A 146 6.76 -13.77 13.56
C GLU A 146 7.94 -12.83 13.34
N LEU A 147 8.98 -13.24 12.60
CA LEU A 147 10.11 -12.38 12.23
C LEU A 147 9.66 -11.20 11.39
N THR A 148 8.73 -11.37 10.44
CA THR A 148 8.16 -10.29 9.66
C THR A 148 7.47 -9.27 10.56
N VAL A 149 6.56 -9.74 11.42
CA VAL A 149 5.80 -8.88 12.34
C VAL A 149 6.74 -8.17 13.31
N ALA A 150 7.68 -8.89 13.92
CA ALA A 150 8.64 -8.31 14.84
C ALA A 150 9.55 -7.27 14.17
N SER A 151 9.98 -7.53 12.94
CA SER A 151 10.77 -6.60 12.12
C SER A 151 10.04 -5.30 11.83
N LEU A 152 8.78 -5.37 11.40
CA LEU A 152 7.95 -4.19 11.15
C LEU A 152 7.76 -3.36 12.44
N ILE A 153 7.37 -4.02 13.54
CA ILE A 153 7.07 -3.36 14.82
C ILE A 153 8.33 -2.77 15.44
N HIS A 154 9.43 -3.54 15.47
CA HIS A 154 10.68 -3.07 16.07
C HIS A 154 11.28 -1.92 15.26
N THR A 155 11.23 -1.98 13.94
CA THR A 155 11.70 -0.89 13.08
C THR A 155 10.90 0.39 13.31
N ILE A 156 9.55 0.33 13.32
CA ILE A 156 8.75 1.53 13.51
C ILE A 156 8.91 2.11 14.92
N SER A 157 8.92 1.29 15.95
CA SER A 157 9.02 1.74 17.35
C SER A 157 10.38 2.34 17.68
N ALA A 158 11.46 1.78 17.16
CA ALA A 158 12.82 2.29 17.39
C ALA A 158 13.08 3.66 16.73
N ASN A 159 12.39 3.95 15.62
CA ASN A 159 12.56 5.20 14.88
C ASN A 159 11.43 6.22 15.09
N THR A 160 10.34 5.84 15.75
CA THR A 160 9.20 6.72 16.01
C THR A 160 8.88 6.70 17.51
N PRO A 161 9.45 7.63 18.28
CA PRO A 161 9.22 7.66 19.72
C PRO A 161 7.75 7.78 20.10
N GLY A 162 7.36 7.11 21.19
CA GLY A 162 6.03 7.19 21.77
C GLY A 162 5.03 6.16 21.25
N ILE A 163 5.42 5.26 20.33
CA ILE A 163 4.57 4.15 19.94
C ILE A 163 4.61 3.06 21.01
N LEU A 164 3.44 2.68 21.52
CA LEU A 164 3.24 1.68 22.56
C LEU A 164 2.57 0.42 22.03
N LYS A 165 1.70 0.58 21.02
CA LYS A 165 0.92 -0.51 20.42
C LYS A 165 0.92 -0.40 18.91
N VAL A 166 0.92 -1.55 18.24
CA VAL A 166 0.85 -1.63 16.78
C VAL A 166 -0.25 -2.60 16.37
N LYS A 167 -1.10 -2.18 15.45
CA LYS A 167 -2.08 -3.02 14.75
C LYS A 167 -1.63 -3.19 13.30
N ILE A 168 -1.78 -4.40 12.78
CA ILE A 168 -1.53 -4.68 11.36
C ILE A 168 -2.86 -4.99 10.69
N LEU A 169 -3.12 -4.34 9.57
CA LEU A 169 -4.27 -4.56 8.70
C LEU A 169 -3.80 -5.07 7.34
N VAL A 170 -4.71 -5.69 6.60
CA VAL A 170 -4.49 -6.09 5.21
C VAL A 170 -5.60 -5.52 4.34
N ASN A 171 -5.27 -4.66 3.38
CA ASN A 171 -6.23 -3.90 2.56
C ASN A 171 -7.25 -3.12 3.39
N GLY A 172 -6.82 -2.50 4.48
CA GLY A 172 -7.65 -1.71 5.38
C GLY A 172 -8.62 -2.54 6.23
N LYS A 173 -8.43 -3.86 6.31
CA LYS A 173 -9.29 -4.79 7.05
C LYS A 173 -8.49 -5.58 8.08
N GLU A 174 -9.15 -5.95 9.15
CA GLU A 174 -8.61 -6.94 10.07
C GLU A 174 -8.50 -8.31 9.39
N ARG A 175 -7.47 -9.04 9.76
CA ARG A 175 -7.21 -10.41 9.32
C ARG A 175 -6.74 -11.22 10.53
N ASP A 176 -7.11 -12.48 10.62
CA ASP A 176 -6.79 -13.32 11.78
C ASP A 176 -5.28 -13.60 11.85
N THR A 177 -4.67 -13.92 10.71
CA THR A 177 -3.23 -14.24 10.63
C THR A 177 -2.57 -13.64 9.40
N LEU A 178 -1.26 -13.48 9.41
CA LEU A 178 -0.50 -12.97 8.26
C LEU A 178 -0.57 -13.97 7.08
N ALA A 179 -0.06 -15.17 7.27
CA ALA A 179 -0.06 -16.24 6.28
C ALA A 179 -0.40 -17.60 6.90
N GLY A 180 -1.10 -17.62 8.05
CA GLY A 180 -1.59 -18.79 8.74
C GLY A 180 -1.13 -18.96 10.19
N HIS A 181 -0.12 -18.21 10.67
CA HIS A 181 0.45 -18.38 12.00
C HIS A 181 0.53 -17.11 12.83
N ALA A 182 1.18 -16.04 12.36
CA ALA A 182 1.29 -14.81 13.16
C ALA A 182 -0.10 -14.14 13.30
N ASP A 183 -0.54 -13.99 14.54
CA ASP A 183 -1.86 -13.44 14.88
C ASP A 183 -1.94 -11.95 14.60
N LEU A 184 -2.79 -11.52 13.68
CA LEU A 184 -3.05 -10.11 13.37
C LEU A 184 -4.36 -9.58 13.97
N SER A 185 -5.11 -10.41 14.70
CA SER A 185 -6.43 -10.07 15.23
C SER A 185 -6.38 -9.03 16.35
N ALA A 186 -5.27 -8.94 17.07
CA ALA A 186 -5.09 -8.04 18.21
C ALA A 186 -4.03 -6.96 17.96
N PHE A 187 -3.93 -5.98 18.88
CA PHE A 187 -2.79 -5.07 18.93
C PHE A 187 -1.58 -5.77 19.55
N TYR A 188 -0.42 -5.54 18.95
CA TYR A 188 0.84 -5.94 19.53
C TYR A 188 1.32 -4.90 20.54
N ASP A 189 1.73 -5.33 21.73
CA ASP A 189 2.44 -4.50 22.69
C ASP A 189 3.91 -4.36 22.27
N VAL A 190 4.35 -3.12 22.08
CA VAL A 190 5.71 -2.82 21.59
C VAL A 190 6.76 -3.29 22.58
N THR A 191 6.49 -3.20 23.90
CA THR A 191 7.47 -3.64 24.91
C THR A 191 7.68 -5.15 24.83
N ALA A 192 6.62 -5.93 24.71
CA ALA A 192 6.70 -7.37 24.57
C ALA A 192 7.43 -7.79 23.29
N VAL A 193 7.12 -7.15 22.15
CA VAL A 193 7.80 -7.43 20.88
C VAL A 193 9.28 -7.04 20.92
N ASN A 194 9.63 -5.91 21.53
CA ASN A 194 11.02 -5.48 21.66
C ASN A 194 11.83 -6.41 22.58
N GLN A 195 11.23 -6.95 23.64
CA GLN A 195 11.89 -7.96 24.48
C GLN A 195 12.18 -9.22 23.68
N LEU A 196 11.21 -9.71 22.89
CA LEU A 196 11.41 -10.84 22.01
C LEU A 196 12.48 -10.55 20.94
N ALA A 197 12.40 -9.40 20.30
CA ALA A 197 13.37 -8.97 19.28
C ALA A 197 14.80 -8.91 19.84
N THR A 198 14.99 -8.49 21.12
CA THR A 198 16.30 -8.47 21.77
C THR A 198 16.86 -9.88 22.01
N GLN A 199 15.99 -10.87 22.18
CA GLN A 199 16.41 -12.28 22.32
C GLN A 199 16.78 -12.89 20.95
N LEU A 200 16.28 -12.30 19.86
CA LEU A 200 16.54 -12.74 18.48
C LEU A 200 17.71 -11.99 17.81
N GLN A 201 18.41 -11.10 18.52
CA GLN A 201 19.60 -10.41 18.04
C GLN A 201 20.85 -11.15 18.49
#